data_b7e049eb60869f50eb2a1679b943889b
#
_entry.id   b7e049eb60869f50eb2a1679b943889b
#
_cell.length_a   1.000
_cell.length_b   1.000
_cell.length_c   1.000
_cell.angle_alpha   90.00
_cell.angle_beta   90.00
_cell.angle_gamma   90.00
#
_symmetry.space_group_name_H-M   'P 1'
#
loop_
_entity.id
_entity.type
_entity.pdbx_description
1 polymer ?
#
loop_
_entity_poly.entity_id
_entity_poly.type
_entity_poly.pdbx_seq_one_letter_code
_entity_poly.pdbx_strand_id
1 'polypeptide(L)'
;MKRREILKATILGSGAAALGSIATEKSQAQQTLATNLNPQKSIDVLIVGAGNAGIPAAIEAADMGGNVMLIDKNDFVGGMLIISGGHISGANAKIQMRKEIEDSYEKHYQDAMRIGKFKANSELLALATEHAARMIDWLEEIGVEFTDESPVLVDDHDHYSVPRTYIGKNLARSLLWPLQQELDKRISRGNLDIRLETKALNLLQDKNKKVIGVRVKNKSGDISDLLAKTVILTTGGYGANKSMQQQYNPKVVSAKWVGLPHATGDGIIMAKEIGAKLANMNHLISYPGTVFDLKGFPTAISTRLQFPPKHYTQSVWVNKKAERFVNEHTTPDNRETAFLKQEELFFYVVFDKNVSEQLGTLDIRNWTREQMDQEINSGNIIISAGSLKQLAAKLGISSQGLVDTIREYNERIEKGKRDQYGRTKQRRIINKPPFFAFGVGGSVLNTHGGISVNSSLEVIDEDGMVISGLYAAGEVLGNGHLMGEGVVSGMSVGPAITFGRLVARTAYRNAQCQCSDETV
;
A
#
# COMPACT_ATOMS: atom_id res chain seq x y z
N MET A 1 -17.49 29.66 -14.48
CA MET A 1 -16.92 29.03 -13.25
C MET A 1 -15.42 28.88 -13.39
N LYS A 2 -14.65 29.37 -12.41
CA LYS A 2 -13.19 29.45 -12.51
C LYS A 2 -12.55 28.06 -12.36
N ARG A 3 -11.59 27.71 -13.24
CA ARG A 3 -10.85 26.41 -13.30
C ARG A 3 -10.38 25.83 -11.95
N ARG A 4 -10.25 26.65 -10.92
CA ARG A 4 -9.87 26.23 -9.55
C ARG A 4 -10.94 25.43 -8.80
N GLU A 5 -12.19 25.55 -9.16
CA GLU A 5 -13.30 24.85 -8.49
C GLU A 5 -13.56 23.48 -9.09
N ILE A 6 -13.28 23.32 -10.40
CA ILE A 6 -13.37 22.00 -11.06
C ILE A 6 -12.25 21.07 -10.58
N LEU A 7 -11.03 21.60 -10.37
CA LEU A 7 -9.94 20.81 -9.80
C LEU A 7 -10.21 20.41 -8.32
N LYS A 8 -10.88 21.26 -7.56
CA LYS A 8 -11.33 20.89 -6.20
C LYS A 8 -12.40 19.79 -6.22
N ALA A 9 -13.30 19.80 -7.20
CA ALA A 9 -14.34 18.78 -7.32
C ALA A 9 -13.79 17.43 -7.79
N THR A 10 -12.74 17.40 -8.64
CA THR A 10 -12.20 16.15 -9.21
C THR A 10 -11.21 15.46 -8.24
N ILE A 11 -10.47 16.22 -7.44
CA ILE A 11 -9.65 15.67 -6.34
C ILE A 11 -10.54 15.24 -5.15
N LEU A 12 -11.69 15.92 -4.98
CA LEU A 12 -12.66 15.64 -3.94
C LEU A 12 -13.66 14.52 -4.30
N GLY A 13 -13.82 14.19 -5.59
CA GLY A 13 -14.85 13.26 -6.06
C GLY A 13 -14.65 11.78 -5.68
N SER A 14 -13.44 11.34 -5.33
CA SER A 14 -13.21 9.96 -4.86
C SER A 14 -12.68 9.85 -3.42
N GLY A 15 -12.22 10.97 -2.86
CA GLY A 15 -11.79 11.04 -1.44
C GLY A 15 -12.68 11.94 -0.59
N ALA A 16 -13.28 12.98 -1.13
CA ALA A 16 -13.99 14.01 -0.36
C ALA A 16 -15.50 13.79 -0.21
N ALA A 17 -16.15 13.00 -1.07
CA ALA A 17 -17.51 12.54 -0.75
C ALA A 17 -17.52 11.61 0.47
N ALA A 18 -16.38 10.96 0.75
CA ALA A 18 -16.18 10.18 1.99
C ALA A 18 -15.79 11.04 3.20
N LEU A 19 -15.20 12.22 2.98
CA LEU A 19 -14.80 13.12 4.07
C LEU A 19 -15.93 14.08 4.48
N GLY A 20 -16.83 14.43 3.58
CA GLY A 20 -17.94 15.37 3.86
C GLY A 20 -19.04 14.81 4.75
N SER A 21 -19.37 13.52 4.62
CA SER A 21 -20.35 12.85 5.51
C SER A 21 -19.75 12.47 6.86
N ILE A 22 -18.42 12.30 6.94
CA ILE A 22 -17.69 12.05 8.19
C ILE A 22 -17.59 13.33 9.03
N ALA A 23 -17.56 14.51 8.42
CA ALA A 23 -17.38 15.77 9.15
C ALA A 23 -18.64 16.22 9.92
N THR A 24 -19.85 15.82 9.51
CA THR A 24 -21.10 16.21 10.18
C THR A 24 -21.51 15.30 11.33
N GLU A 25 -21.13 14.02 11.29
CA GLU A 25 -21.32 13.11 12.45
C GLU A 25 -20.19 13.20 13.48
N LYS A 26 -19.02 13.74 13.07
CA LYS A 26 -17.85 13.95 13.94
C LYS A 26 -18.07 14.94 15.10
N SER A 27 -19.02 15.88 14.97
CA SER A 27 -19.11 16.97 15.97
C SER A 27 -19.72 16.54 17.31
N GLN A 28 -20.41 15.40 17.37
CA GLN A 28 -21.00 14.92 18.63
C GLN A 28 -20.21 13.77 19.29
N ALA A 29 -19.50 12.95 18.54
CA ALA A 29 -18.71 11.85 19.09
C ALA A 29 -17.30 12.27 19.56
N GLN A 30 -16.73 13.32 18.97
CA GLN A 30 -15.38 13.79 19.29
C GLN A 30 -15.28 14.68 20.54
N GLN A 31 -16.37 15.23 21.04
CA GLN A 31 -16.34 16.03 22.26
C GLN A 31 -16.30 15.20 23.57
N THR A 32 -16.42 13.88 23.50
CA THR A 32 -16.46 12.99 24.69
C THR A 32 -15.21 12.13 24.86
N LEU A 33 -14.20 12.24 23.99
CA LEU A 33 -12.96 11.42 24.04
C LEU A 33 -11.81 12.05 24.82
N ALA A 34 -12.10 12.88 25.82
CA ALA A 34 -11.08 13.39 26.71
C ALA A 34 -10.95 12.50 27.96
N THR A 35 -9.88 11.72 27.99
CA THR A 35 -9.19 11.20 29.19
C THR A 35 -10.02 10.44 30.23
N ASN A 36 -10.10 9.12 30.05
CA ASN A 36 -10.60 8.20 31.11
C ASN A 36 -9.54 7.22 31.64
N LEU A 37 -8.26 7.43 31.39
CA LEU A 37 -7.26 6.70 32.15
C LEU A 37 -7.23 7.26 33.58
N ASN A 38 -7.41 6.38 34.55
CA ASN A 38 -7.13 6.70 35.95
C ASN A 38 -5.63 7.17 36.01
N PRO A 39 -5.32 8.40 36.38
CA PRO A 39 -3.98 8.95 36.34
C PRO A 39 -2.95 8.22 37.23
N GLN A 40 -3.39 7.20 37.96
CA GLN A 40 -2.56 6.35 38.83
C GLN A 40 -2.15 4.99 38.20
N LYS A 41 -2.67 4.61 37.02
CA LYS A 41 -2.27 3.34 36.39
C LYS A 41 -1.14 3.55 35.37
N SER A 42 -0.02 2.83 35.52
CA SER A 42 1.04 2.78 34.53
C SER A 42 0.53 2.20 33.22
N ILE A 43 1.02 2.70 32.07
CA ILE A 43 0.73 2.16 30.76
C ILE A 43 1.47 0.83 30.60
N ASP A 44 0.75 -0.27 30.37
CA ASP A 44 1.35 -1.57 30.11
C ASP A 44 1.91 -1.61 28.67
N VAL A 45 1.09 -1.18 27.70
CA VAL A 45 1.43 -1.20 26.28
C VAL A 45 1.12 0.16 25.65
N LEU A 46 2.16 0.86 25.17
CA LEU A 46 2.05 2.07 24.37
C LEU A 46 2.19 1.73 22.90
N ILE A 47 1.18 2.04 22.10
CA ILE A 47 1.14 1.75 20.66
C ILE A 47 1.25 3.08 19.91
N VAL A 48 2.22 3.16 18.99
CA VAL A 48 2.48 4.37 18.19
C VAL A 48 2.03 4.15 16.75
N GLY A 49 0.92 4.75 16.37
CA GLY A 49 0.29 4.65 15.05
C GLY A 49 -1.03 3.86 15.07
N ALA A 50 -2.15 4.54 14.79
CA ALA A 50 -3.51 3.98 14.77
C ALA A 50 -3.92 3.50 13.37
N GLY A 51 -3.02 2.75 12.68
CA GLY A 51 -3.25 2.15 11.37
C GLY A 51 -3.65 0.68 11.44
N ASN A 52 -3.44 -0.03 10.30
CA ASN A 52 -3.80 -1.44 10.08
C ASN A 52 -3.25 -2.42 11.14
N ALA A 53 -2.10 -2.12 11.73
CA ALA A 53 -1.49 -2.95 12.76
C ALA A 53 -1.82 -2.42 14.17
N GLY A 54 -1.84 -1.10 14.36
CA GLY A 54 -2.03 -0.49 15.67
C GLY A 54 -3.42 -0.69 16.24
N ILE A 55 -4.46 -0.60 15.41
CA ILE A 55 -5.83 -0.84 15.85
C ILE A 55 -6.01 -2.28 16.38
N PRO A 56 -5.66 -3.34 15.61
CA PRO A 56 -5.74 -4.72 16.12
C PRO A 56 -4.84 -4.97 17.33
N ALA A 57 -3.67 -4.30 17.40
CA ALA A 57 -2.79 -4.41 18.56
C ALA A 57 -3.44 -3.82 19.83
N ALA A 58 -4.07 -2.66 19.71
CA ALA A 58 -4.76 -2.01 20.83
C ALA A 58 -5.95 -2.85 21.34
N ILE A 59 -6.75 -3.39 20.41
CA ILE A 59 -7.86 -4.30 20.73
C ILE A 59 -7.36 -5.53 21.49
N GLU A 60 -6.35 -6.21 20.96
CA GLU A 60 -5.82 -7.45 21.54
C GLU A 60 -5.20 -7.23 22.92
N ALA A 61 -4.37 -6.18 23.07
CA ALA A 61 -3.76 -5.86 24.37
C ALA A 61 -4.80 -5.50 25.43
N ALA A 62 -5.83 -4.74 25.05
CA ALA A 62 -6.94 -4.40 25.95
C ALA A 62 -7.79 -5.62 26.33
N ASP A 63 -8.04 -6.55 25.40
CA ASP A 63 -8.76 -7.81 25.68
C ASP A 63 -7.99 -8.75 26.61
N MET A 64 -6.66 -8.66 26.63
CA MET A 64 -5.82 -9.36 27.60
C MET A 64 -5.80 -8.70 28.99
N GLY A 65 -6.48 -7.57 29.18
CA GLY A 65 -6.58 -6.84 30.44
C GLY A 65 -5.52 -5.75 30.64
N GLY A 66 -4.73 -5.44 29.58
CA GLY A 66 -3.70 -4.41 29.62
C GLY A 66 -4.30 -3.00 29.75
N ASN A 67 -3.56 -2.12 30.43
CA ASN A 67 -3.79 -0.68 30.38
C ASN A 67 -3.07 -0.12 29.15
N VAL A 68 -3.83 0.16 28.07
CA VAL A 68 -3.31 0.42 26.74
C VAL A 68 -3.47 1.88 26.36
N MET A 69 -2.42 2.47 25.79
CA MET A 69 -2.50 3.77 25.14
C MET A 69 -2.13 3.66 23.66
N LEU A 70 -3.02 4.13 22.79
CA LEU A 70 -2.81 4.23 21.35
C LEU A 70 -2.65 5.70 20.97
N ILE A 71 -1.56 6.08 20.32
CA ILE A 71 -1.34 7.44 19.84
C ILE A 71 -1.22 7.49 18.31
N ASP A 72 -1.70 8.56 17.71
CA ASP A 72 -1.47 8.86 16.29
C ASP A 72 -1.25 10.37 16.08
N LYS A 73 -0.38 10.71 15.13
CA LYS A 73 -0.12 12.12 14.75
C LYS A 73 -1.26 12.75 13.94
N ASN A 74 -2.13 11.91 13.33
CA ASN A 74 -3.31 12.36 12.60
C ASN A 74 -4.48 12.61 13.55
N ASP A 75 -5.51 13.27 13.02
CA ASP A 75 -6.79 13.51 13.70
C ASP A 75 -7.81 12.38 13.51
N PHE A 76 -7.38 11.24 12.96
CA PHE A 76 -8.22 10.07 12.65
C PHE A 76 -7.48 8.75 12.85
N VAL A 77 -8.23 7.66 13.02
CA VAL A 77 -7.74 6.28 13.05
C VAL A 77 -7.92 5.62 11.68
N GLY A 78 -7.17 4.56 11.40
CA GLY A 78 -7.25 3.75 10.19
C GLY A 78 -6.02 3.85 9.28
N GLY A 79 -5.25 4.94 9.34
CA GLY A 79 -4.04 5.12 8.54
C GLY A 79 -4.29 4.84 7.06
N MET A 80 -3.39 4.10 6.41
CA MET A 80 -3.49 3.74 4.98
C MET A 80 -4.71 2.87 4.64
N LEU A 81 -5.38 2.25 5.61
CA LEU A 81 -6.58 1.44 5.36
C LEU A 81 -7.71 2.29 4.76
N ILE A 82 -7.78 3.58 5.08
CA ILE A 82 -8.82 4.51 4.59
C ILE A 82 -8.88 4.58 3.06
N ILE A 83 -7.72 4.47 2.41
CA ILE A 83 -7.58 4.59 0.93
C ILE A 83 -7.22 3.27 0.27
N SER A 84 -7.05 2.19 1.03
CA SER A 84 -6.67 0.87 0.54
C SER A 84 -7.83 0.19 -0.21
N GLY A 85 -7.50 -0.75 -1.10
CA GLY A 85 -8.48 -1.73 -1.63
C GLY A 85 -8.94 -2.74 -0.57
N GLY A 86 -8.24 -2.83 0.57
CA GLY A 86 -8.61 -3.73 1.66
C GLY A 86 -8.43 -5.21 1.35
N HIS A 87 -7.63 -5.55 0.35
CA HIS A 87 -7.34 -6.94 0.02
C HIS A 87 -6.55 -7.59 1.17
N ILE A 88 -7.01 -8.75 1.62
CA ILE A 88 -6.31 -9.62 2.56
C ILE A 88 -6.27 -11.03 1.99
N SER A 89 -5.29 -11.83 2.37
CA SER A 89 -5.20 -13.22 1.90
C SER A 89 -4.96 -14.20 3.05
N GLY A 90 -5.47 -15.42 2.88
CA GLY A 90 -5.27 -16.47 3.84
C GLY A 90 -5.83 -17.80 3.32
N ALA A 91 -5.17 -18.88 3.71
CA ALA A 91 -5.53 -20.25 3.41
C ALA A 91 -6.25 -20.90 4.62
N ASN A 92 -7.20 -21.78 4.36
CA ASN A 92 -7.97 -22.52 5.37
C ASN A 92 -8.87 -21.66 6.29
N ALA A 93 -9.30 -20.47 5.85
CA ALA A 93 -10.32 -19.72 6.56
C ALA A 93 -11.70 -20.40 6.42
N LYS A 94 -12.59 -20.20 7.40
CA LYS A 94 -13.95 -20.76 7.40
C LYS A 94 -14.72 -20.50 6.10
N ILE A 95 -14.50 -19.34 5.46
CA ILE A 95 -15.12 -19.00 4.17
C ILE A 95 -14.64 -19.94 3.05
N GLN A 96 -13.32 -20.24 2.97
CA GLN A 96 -12.82 -21.23 2.01
C GLN A 96 -13.44 -22.60 2.24
N MET A 97 -13.52 -23.04 3.50
CA MET A 97 -14.12 -24.33 3.85
C MET A 97 -15.59 -24.39 3.44
N ARG A 98 -16.37 -23.33 3.66
CA ARG A 98 -17.79 -23.26 3.23
C ARG A 98 -17.95 -23.30 1.71
N LYS A 99 -16.91 -22.92 0.96
CA LYS A 99 -16.88 -22.94 -0.53
C LYS A 99 -16.16 -24.15 -1.10
N GLU A 100 -15.81 -25.13 -0.27
CA GLU A 100 -15.12 -26.36 -0.67
C GLU A 100 -13.81 -26.09 -1.43
N ILE A 101 -13.11 -25.01 -1.07
CA ILE A 101 -11.80 -24.65 -1.63
C ILE A 101 -10.72 -25.28 -0.77
N GLU A 102 -10.04 -26.30 -1.34
CA GLU A 102 -8.90 -26.95 -0.69
C GLU A 102 -7.65 -26.08 -0.77
N ASP A 103 -7.12 -25.68 0.35
CA ASP A 103 -5.91 -24.87 0.46
C ASP A 103 -5.11 -25.25 1.72
N SER A 104 -3.88 -24.71 1.86
CA SER A 104 -3.08 -24.85 3.08
C SER A 104 -2.18 -23.65 3.28
N TYR A 105 -1.72 -23.42 4.51
CA TYR A 105 -0.77 -22.34 4.80
C TYR A 105 0.57 -22.57 4.10
N GLU A 106 0.98 -23.81 3.88
CA GLU A 106 2.20 -24.17 3.14
C GLU A 106 2.08 -23.77 1.66
N LYS A 107 0.93 -24.05 1.02
CA LYS A 107 0.66 -23.60 -0.35
C LYS A 107 0.65 -22.07 -0.43
N HIS A 108 0.06 -21.40 0.56
CA HIS A 108 0.07 -19.95 0.65
C HIS A 108 1.50 -19.41 0.77
N TYR A 109 2.30 -19.97 1.66
CA TYR A 109 3.70 -19.63 1.83
C TYR A 109 4.51 -19.82 0.53
N GLN A 110 4.37 -20.99 -0.12
CA GLN A 110 5.08 -21.30 -1.37
C GLN A 110 4.72 -20.32 -2.50
N ASP A 111 3.44 -20.02 -2.66
CA ASP A 111 2.98 -19.05 -3.66
C ASP A 111 3.50 -17.64 -3.37
N ALA A 112 3.43 -17.19 -2.12
CA ALA A 112 3.93 -15.87 -1.73
C ALA A 112 5.46 -15.77 -1.93
N MET A 113 6.22 -16.80 -1.57
CA MET A 113 7.67 -16.88 -1.84
C MET A 113 7.97 -16.82 -3.34
N ARG A 114 7.25 -17.59 -4.16
CA ARG A 114 7.42 -17.59 -5.62
C ARG A 114 7.14 -16.21 -6.22
N ILE A 115 6.01 -15.59 -5.88
CA ILE A 115 5.63 -14.25 -6.38
C ILE A 115 6.64 -13.21 -5.89
N GLY A 116 7.09 -13.32 -4.64
CA GLY A 116 8.12 -12.46 -4.03
C GLY A 116 9.56 -12.77 -4.50
N LYS A 117 9.73 -13.60 -5.55
CA LYS A 117 11.04 -13.97 -6.15
C LYS A 117 12.00 -14.59 -5.13
N PHE A 118 11.48 -15.30 -4.14
CA PHE A 118 12.24 -15.95 -3.06
C PHE A 118 13.13 -14.96 -2.25
N LYS A 119 12.67 -13.70 -2.12
CA LYS A 119 13.36 -12.63 -1.39
C LYS A 119 12.67 -12.22 -0.09
N ALA A 120 11.50 -12.79 0.23
CA ALA A 120 10.83 -12.58 1.50
C ALA A 120 11.62 -13.21 2.66
N ASN A 121 11.43 -12.67 3.87
CA ASN A 121 11.93 -13.28 5.08
C ASN A 121 11.12 -14.55 5.38
N SER A 122 11.78 -15.71 5.40
CA SER A 122 11.11 -17.01 5.51
C SER A 122 10.33 -17.17 6.83
N GLU A 123 10.88 -16.69 7.95
CA GLU A 123 10.25 -16.82 9.27
C GLU A 123 9.01 -15.93 9.39
N LEU A 124 9.14 -14.66 9.00
CA LEU A 124 8.02 -13.71 9.06
C LEU A 124 6.91 -14.07 8.06
N LEU A 125 7.28 -14.56 6.88
CA LEU A 125 6.30 -15.02 5.91
C LEU A 125 5.56 -16.27 6.39
N ALA A 126 6.27 -17.25 6.98
CA ALA A 126 5.66 -18.42 7.60
C ALA A 126 4.69 -18.00 8.71
N LEU A 127 5.14 -17.13 9.63
CA LEU A 127 4.30 -16.59 10.71
C LEU A 127 3.03 -15.91 10.16
N ALA A 128 3.15 -15.11 9.09
CA ALA A 128 2.01 -14.44 8.48
C ALA A 128 1.00 -15.42 7.86
N THR A 129 1.48 -16.42 7.10
CA THR A 129 0.61 -17.38 6.41
C THR A 129 -0.05 -18.38 7.37
N GLU A 130 0.65 -18.81 8.41
CA GLU A 130 0.14 -19.69 9.46
C GLU A 130 -1.03 -19.08 10.24
N HIS A 131 -0.97 -17.78 10.50
CA HIS A 131 -1.99 -17.07 11.27
C HIS A 131 -3.06 -16.39 10.42
N ALA A 132 -2.96 -16.41 9.09
CA ALA A 132 -3.87 -15.72 8.20
C ALA A 132 -5.34 -16.18 8.30
N ALA A 133 -5.58 -17.49 8.41
CA ALA A 133 -6.94 -18.03 8.58
C ALA A 133 -7.64 -17.46 9.83
N ARG A 134 -6.94 -17.50 10.97
CA ARG A 134 -7.47 -16.99 12.25
C ARG A 134 -7.74 -15.48 12.20
N MET A 135 -6.96 -14.74 11.45
CA MET A 135 -7.19 -13.31 11.25
C MET A 135 -8.47 -13.07 10.43
N ILE A 136 -8.67 -13.82 9.34
CA ILE A 136 -9.86 -13.69 8.49
C ILE A 136 -11.12 -14.10 9.26
N ASP A 137 -11.07 -15.23 9.98
CA ASP A 137 -12.17 -15.71 10.81
C ASP A 137 -12.54 -14.69 11.89
N TRP A 138 -11.55 -14.11 12.57
CA TRP A 138 -11.77 -13.06 13.56
C TRP A 138 -12.39 -11.80 12.95
N LEU A 139 -11.95 -11.38 11.75
CA LEU A 139 -12.56 -10.25 11.05
C LEU A 139 -14.05 -10.52 10.74
N GLU A 140 -14.38 -11.74 10.29
CA GLU A 140 -15.78 -12.14 10.07
C GLU A 140 -16.58 -12.11 11.40
N GLU A 141 -16.01 -12.61 12.50
CA GLU A 141 -16.62 -12.61 13.83
C GLU A 141 -16.94 -11.20 14.37
N ILE A 142 -16.10 -10.21 14.07
CA ILE A 142 -16.35 -8.80 14.47
C ILE A 142 -17.24 -8.04 13.49
N GLY A 143 -17.76 -8.70 12.44
CA GLY A 143 -18.74 -8.12 11.51
C GLY A 143 -18.17 -7.61 10.19
N VAL A 144 -16.97 -8.05 9.79
CA VAL A 144 -16.46 -7.76 8.44
C VAL A 144 -17.23 -8.58 7.41
N GLU A 145 -17.83 -7.90 6.44
CA GLU A 145 -18.51 -8.53 5.31
C GLU A 145 -17.60 -8.55 4.08
N PHE A 146 -17.31 -9.76 3.60
CA PHE A 146 -16.61 -9.96 2.33
C PHE A 146 -17.59 -10.08 1.16
N THR A 147 -17.12 -9.84 -0.07
CA THR A 147 -17.95 -10.04 -1.27
C THR A 147 -18.30 -11.52 -1.41
N ASP A 148 -19.43 -11.80 -2.07
CA ASP A 148 -19.92 -13.18 -2.24
C ASP A 148 -18.97 -14.04 -3.09
N GLU A 149 -18.16 -13.41 -3.96
CA GLU A 149 -17.13 -14.06 -4.77
C GLU A 149 -15.89 -14.42 -3.94
N SER A 150 -15.63 -13.73 -2.82
CA SER A 150 -14.44 -13.97 -2.00
C SER A 150 -14.42 -15.38 -1.41
N PRO A 151 -13.27 -16.06 -1.40
CA PRO A 151 -11.98 -15.60 -1.90
C PRO A 151 -11.86 -15.73 -3.42
N VAL A 152 -11.04 -14.86 -4.02
CA VAL A 152 -10.81 -14.79 -5.47
C VAL A 152 -9.33 -14.93 -5.83
N LEU A 153 -9.06 -15.26 -7.12
CA LEU A 153 -7.77 -14.99 -7.76
C LEU A 153 -7.82 -13.55 -8.29
N VAL A 154 -6.81 -12.75 -7.93
CA VAL A 154 -6.74 -11.34 -8.33
C VAL A 154 -5.84 -11.23 -9.56
N ASP A 155 -6.33 -10.60 -10.63
CA ASP A 155 -5.60 -10.43 -11.90
C ASP A 155 -4.62 -9.25 -11.90
N ASP A 156 -4.59 -8.45 -10.84
CA ASP A 156 -3.77 -7.24 -10.72
C ASP A 156 -2.27 -7.54 -10.56
N HIS A 157 -1.93 -8.74 -10.08
CA HIS A 157 -0.58 -9.21 -9.78
C HIS A 157 -0.43 -10.67 -10.23
N ASP A 158 0.75 -11.25 -10.08
CA ASP A 158 0.96 -12.67 -10.34
C ASP A 158 0.09 -13.50 -9.39
N HIS A 159 -0.54 -14.54 -9.98
CA HIS A 159 -1.58 -15.29 -9.30
C HIS A 159 -1.05 -16.23 -8.23
N TYR A 160 -1.79 -16.35 -7.16
CA TYR A 160 -1.77 -17.53 -6.33
C TYR A 160 -2.24 -18.78 -7.10
N SER A 161 -1.84 -19.95 -6.66
CA SER A 161 -2.33 -21.22 -7.23
C SER A 161 -3.77 -21.55 -6.86
N VAL A 162 -4.29 -20.94 -5.77
CA VAL A 162 -5.62 -21.16 -5.21
C VAL A 162 -6.28 -19.81 -4.91
N PRO A 163 -7.61 -19.65 -5.09
CA PRO A 163 -8.34 -18.46 -4.67
C PRO A 163 -8.23 -18.26 -3.15
N ARG A 164 -7.51 -17.19 -2.71
CA ARG A 164 -7.31 -16.90 -1.29
C ARG A 164 -7.28 -15.41 -0.95
N THR A 165 -7.63 -14.56 -1.90
CA THR A 165 -7.75 -13.12 -1.66
C THR A 165 -9.18 -12.77 -1.33
N TYR A 166 -9.39 -12.15 -0.18
CA TYR A 166 -10.69 -11.69 0.31
C TYR A 166 -10.82 -10.20 0.10
N ILE A 167 -11.98 -9.78 -0.38
CA ILE A 167 -12.30 -8.38 -0.69
C ILE A 167 -13.56 -8.00 0.10
N GLY A 168 -13.48 -6.95 0.89
CA GLY A 168 -14.64 -6.44 1.61
C GLY A 168 -15.69 -5.84 0.68
N LYS A 169 -16.99 -6.01 0.97
CA LYS A 169 -18.12 -5.46 0.17
C LYS A 169 -17.98 -3.96 -0.10
N ASN A 170 -17.42 -3.21 0.85
CA ASN A 170 -17.13 -1.78 0.72
C ASN A 170 -15.61 -1.52 0.70
N LEU A 171 -14.84 -2.42 0.06
CA LEU A 171 -13.37 -2.37 0.06
C LEU A 171 -12.83 -2.31 1.50
N ALA A 172 -11.81 -1.50 1.74
CA ALA A 172 -11.19 -1.37 3.06
C ALA A 172 -12.12 -0.83 4.16
N ARG A 173 -13.20 -0.15 3.82
CA ARG A 173 -14.19 0.30 4.82
C ARG A 173 -14.86 -0.85 5.53
N SER A 174 -15.06 -2.00 4.84
CA SER A 174 -15.57 -3.22 5.46
C SER A 174 -14.68 -3.74 6.58
N LEU A 175 -13.37 -3.48 6.52
CA LEU A 175 -12.43 -3.80 7.58
C LEU A 175 -12.39 -2.70 8.66
N LEU A 176 -12.34 -1.44 8.24
CA LEU A 176 -12.13 -0.32 9.13
C LEU A 176 -13.29 -0.10 10.12
N TRP A 177 -14.53 -0.14 9.65
CA TRP A 177 -15.68 0.15 10.51
C TRP A 177 -15.85 -0.86 11.66
N PRO A 178 -15.82 -2.19 11.44
CA PRO A 178 -15.85 -3.13 12.56
C PRO A 178 -14.68 -2.95 13.52
N LEU A 179 -13.47 -2.69 13.01
CA LEU A 179 -12.30 -2.44 13.84
C LEU A 179 -12.45 -1.18 14.72
N GLN A 180 -13.04 -0.11 14.18
CA GLN A 180 -13.35 1.09 14.97
C GLN A 180 -14.39 0.80 16.06
N GLN A 181 -15.45 0.07 15.74
CA GLN A 181 -16.45 -0.35 16.75
C GLN A 181 -15.82 -1.17 17.87
N GLU A 182 -14.89 -2.06 17.52
CA GLU A 182 -14.16 -2.83 18.51
C GLU A 182 -13.26 -1.96 19.40
N LEU A 183 -12.60 -0.92 18.85
CA LEU A 183 -11.87 0.07 19.65
C LEU A 183 -12.81 0.79 20.63
N ASP A 184 -13.95 1.29 20.16
CA ASP A 184 -14.92 2.05 20.98
C ASP A 184 -15.42 1.23 22.16
N LYS A 185 -15.63 -0.07 21.99
CA LYS A 185 -15.98 -0.99 23.07
C LYS A 185 -14.91 -1.05 24.16
N ARG A 186 -13.60 -1.06 23.80
CA ARG A 186 -12.50 -1.12 24.78
C ARG A 186 -12.27 0.22 25.47
N ILE A 187 -12.43 1.32 24.73
CA ILE A 187 -12.41 2.66 25.31
C ILE A 187 -13.52 2.78 26.37
N SER A 188 -14.72 2.32 26.05
CA SER A 188 -15.86 2.34 26.97
C SER A 188 -15.65 1.46 28.22
N ARG A 189 -14.81 0.40 28.13
CA ARG A 189 -14.39 -0.42 29.27
C ARG A 189 -13.37 0.29 30.19
N GLY A 190 -12.73 1.36 29.71
CA GLY A 190 -11.76 2.16 30.46
C GLY A 190 -10.36 1.59 30.58
N ASN A 191 -9.99 0.63 29.73
CA ASN A 191 -8.65 0.06 29.69
C ASN A 191 -7.89 0.35 28.38
N LEU A 192 -8.47 1.16 27.48
CA LEU A 192 -7.85 1.69 26.27
C LEU A 192 -8.08 3.20 26.19
N ASP A 193 -6.99 3.96 26.04
CA ASP A 193 -7.02 5.39 25.72
C ASP A 193 -6.45 5.65 24.34
N ILE A 194 -7.06 6.58 23.57
CA ILE A 194 -6.57 6.99 22.26
C ILE A 194 -6.26 8.49 22.28
N ARG A 195 -5.03 8.85 21.89
CA ARG A 195 -4.60 10.24 21.71
C ARG A 195 -4.23 10.52 20.26
N LEU A 196 -5.14 11.13 19.55
CA LEU A 196 -4.92 11.65 18.20
C LEU A 196 -4.17 12.99 18.24
N GLU A 197 -3.71 13.45 17.06
CA GLU A 197 -2.91 14.68 16.94
C GLU A 197 -1.70 14.70 17.90
N THR A 198 -1.17 13.50 18.19
CA THR A 198 -0.06 13.27 19.11
C THR A 198 1.09 12.62 18.37
N LYS A 199 2.10 13.41 18.02
CA LYS A 199 3.26 12.97 17.26
C LYS A 199 4.35 12.42 18.16
N ALA A 200 4.76 11.17 17.96
CA ALA A 200 5.97 10.60 18.54
C ALA A 200 7.21 11.28 17.94
N LEU A 201 8.14 11.68 18.81
CA LEU A 201 9.39 12.37 18.44
C LEU A 201 10.61 11.45 18.62
N ASN A 202 10.74 10.83 19.80
CA ASN A 202 11.89 9.98 20.15
C ASN A 202 11.44 8.83 21.04
N LEU A 203 12.14 7.70 20.93
CA LEU A 203 12.05 6.61 21.90
C LEU A 203 12.85 6.96 23.15
N LEU A 204 12.32 6.67 24.32
CA LEU A 204 12.98 6.90 25.62
C LEU A 204 13.59 5.60 26.11
N GLN A 205 14.86 5.65 26.52
CA GLN A 205 15.58 4.50 27.05
C GLN A 205 16.01 4.74 28.50
N ASP A 206 16.05 3.67 29.29
CA ASP A 206 16.66 3.69 30.61
C ASP A 206 18.21 3.51 30.51
N LYS A 207 18.87 3.47 31.68
CA LYS A 207 20.32 3.27 31.78
C LYS A 207 20.83 1.94 31.17
N ASN A 208 19.95 0.95 31.03
CA ASN A 208 20.25 -0.37 30.46
C ASN A 208 19.88 -0.44 28.96
N LYS A 209 19.59 0.70 28.31
CA LYS A 209 19.12 0.82 26.93
C LYS A 209 17.76 0.17 26.64
N LYS A 210 17.00 -0.22 27.67
CA LYS A 210 15.63 -0.70 27.51
C LYS A 210 14.73 0.48 27.12
N VAL A 211 13.84 0.29 26.13
CA VAL A 211 12.82 1.28 25.78
C VAL A 211 11.74 1.29 26.87
N ILE A 212 11.50 2.47 27.44
CA ILE A 212 10.59 2.71 28.58
C ILE A 212 9.49 3.71 28.25
N GLY A 213 9.37 4.16 27.01
CA GLY A 213 8.36 5.12 26.60
C GLY A 213 8.71 5.89 25.34
N VAL A 214 7.93 6.93 25.10
CA VAL A 214 8.04 7.78 23.90
C VAL A 214 7.88 9.25 24.29
N ARG A 215 8.77 10.12 23.79
CA ARG A 215 8.57 11.57 23.82
C ARG A 215 7.61 11.97 22.73
N VAL A 216 6.59 12.73 23.08
CA VAL A 216 5.53 13.12 22.15
C VAL A 216 5.34 14.63 22.11
N LYS A 217 4.74 15.11 21.01
CA LYS A 217 4.27 16.48 20.84
C LYS A 217 2.78 16.44 20.48
N ASN A 218 1.96 17.14 21.25
CA ASN A 218 0.52 17.25 21.03
C ASN A 218 0.18 18.34 19.98
N LYS A 219 -1.11 18.49 19.67
CA LYS A 219 -1.63 19.51 18.75
C LYS A 219 -1.26 20.95 19.17
N SER A 220 -1.26 21.25 20.46
CA SER A 220 -0.90 22.56 20.99
C SER A 220 0.60 22.89 20.89
N GLY A 221 1.41 21.87 20.58
CA GLY A 221 2.86 21.99 20.50
C GLY A 221 3.59 21.61 21.77
N ASP A 222 2.87 21.23 22.85
CA ASP A 222 3.46 20.80 24.11
C ASP A 222 4.18 19.46 23.97
N ILE A 223 5.35 19.40 24.59
CA ILE A 223 6.17 18.17 24.59
C ILE A 223 6.03 17.51 25.96
N SER A 224 5.81 16.20 25.96
CA SER A 224 5.74 15.37 27.17
C SER A 224 6.28 13.98 26.92
N ASP A 225 6.59 13.27 27.99
CA ASP A 225 7.06 11.90 27.96
C ASP A 225 5.92 10.95 28.38
N LEU A 226 5.61 9.98 27.55
CA LEU A 226 4.68 8.90 27.83
C LEU A 226 5.50 7.67 28.21
N LEU A 227 5.51 7.32 29.49
CA LEU A 227 6.20 6.16 30.00
C LEU A 227 5.30 4.92 29.90
N ALA A 228 5.87 3.79 29.52
CA ALA A 228 5.16 2.52 29.40
C ALA A 228 6.12 1.35 29.62
N LYS A 229 5.57 0.20 30.02
CA LYS A 229 6.39 -1.01 30.19
C LYS A 229 6.92 -1.53 28.86
N THR A 230 6.12 -1.41 27.79
CA THR A 230 6.47 -1.82 26.42
C THR A 230 5.94 -0.82 25.39
N VAL A 231 6.66 -0.68 24.27
CA VAL A 231 6.31 0.19 23.14
C VAL A 231 6.19 -0.62 21.86
N ILE A 232 5.09 -0.46 21.12
CA ILE A 232 4.87 -1.09 19.82
C ILE A 232 4.84 0.00 18.74
N LEU A 233 5.73 -0.08 17.75
CA LEU A 233 5.74 0.80 16.58
C LEU A 233 4.86 0.22 15.47
N THR A 234 3.82 0.97 15.10
CA THR A 234 2.88 0.65 14.01
C THR A 234 2.67 1.86 13.09
N THR A 235 3.74 2.65 12.92
CA THR A 235 3.75 4.00 12.35
C THR A 235 3.66 4.03 10.81
N GLY A 236 3.60 2.88 10.15
CA GLY A 236 3.61 2.79 8.69
C GLY A 236 4.99 3.05 8.08
N GLY A 237 5.01 3.12 6.74
CA GLY A 237 6.24 3.29 5.97
C GLY A 237 6.66 4.75 5.75
N TYR A 238 7.56 4.96 4.77
CA TYR A 238 8.18 6.26 4.47
C TYR A 238 7.88 6.79 3.06
N GLY A 239 6.82 6.29 2.41
CA GLY A 239 6.53 6.60 0.99
C GLY A 239 6.31 8.09 0.68
N ALA A 240 5.91 8.90 1.66
CA ALA A 240 5.80 10.36 1.51
C ALA A 240 7.11 11.12 1.81
N ASN A 241 8.16 10.44 2.31
CA ASN A 241 9.43 11.05 2.69
C ASN A 241 10.43 10.99 1.52
N LYS A 242 10.48 12.08 0.73
CA LYS A 242 11.38 12.18 -0.43
C LYS A 242 12.87 12.07 -0.07
N SER A 243 13.27 12.55 1.10
CA SER A 243 14.67 12.44 1.57
C SER A 243 15.06 11.00 1.82
N MET A 244 14.19 10.21 2.47
CA MET A 244 14.43 8.77 2.65
C MET A 244 14.42 8.03 1.31
N GLN A 245 13.48 8.35 0.40
CA GLN A 245 13.48 7.78 -0.94
C GLN A 245 14.80 8.08 -1.68
N GLN A 246 15.26 9.34 -1.65
CA GLN A 246 16.53 9.73 -2.27
C GLN A 246 17.73 9.00 -1.66
N GLN A 247 17.74 8.83 -0.35
CA GLN A 247 18.83 8.18 0.37
C GLN A 247 18.92 6.68 0.05
N TYR A 248 17.80 5.97 0.10
CA TYR A 248 17.78 4.52 0.03
C TYR A 248 17.48 3.98 -1.37
N ASN A 249 16.68 4.71 -2.14
CA ASN A 249 16.25 4.28 -3.46
C ASN A 249 16.00 5.45 -4.42
N PRO A 250 17.07 6.08 -4.93
CA PRO A 250 16.95 7.30 -5.73
C PRO A 250 16.11 7.13 -7.01
N LYS A 251 15.98 5.93 -7.55
CA LYS A 251 15.14 5.66 -8.73
C LYS A 251 13.66 5.89 -8.49
N VAL A 252 13.15 5.63 -7.28
CA VAL A 252 11.71 5.85 -6.97
C VAL A 252 11.34 7.30 -6.74
N VAL A 253 12.30 8.21 -6.65
CA VAL A 253 12.03 9.65 -6.43
C VAL A 253 11.19 10.24 -7.55
N SER A 254 11.34 9.76 -8.80
CA SER A 254 10.50 10.15 -9.94
C SER A 254 9.08 9.58 -9.86
N ALA A 255 8.88 8.47 -9.16
CA ALA A 255 7.56 7.89 -8.97
C ALA A 255 6.71 8.72 -7.99
N LYS A 256 5.39 8.63 -8.14
CA LYS A 256 4.44 9.32 -7.28
C LYS A 256 4.04 8.43 -6.10
N TRP A 257 4.12 8.98 -4.91
CA TRP A 257 3.49 8.37 -3.74
C TRP A 257 1.97 8.50 -3.88
N VAL A 258 1.27 7.39 -3.85
CA VAL A 258 -0.20 7.34 -3.99
C VAL A 258 -0.91 7.04 -2.65
N GLY A 259 -0.17 7.14 -1.55
CA GLY A 259 -0.66 7.00 -0.20
C GLY A 259 -0.92 8.33 0.50
N LEU A 260 -1.24 8.25 1.78
CA LEU A 260 -1.43 9.43 2.63
C LEU A 260 -0.11 10.20 2.84
N PRO A 261 -0.15 11.54 2.95
CA PRO A 261 1.04 12.38 3.11
C PRO A 261 1.77 12.15 4.45
N HIS A 262 1.13 11.46 5.37
CA HIS A 262 1.66 11.19 6.72
C HIS A 262 2.60 9.97 6.79
N ALA A 263 2.81 9.23 5.71
CA ALA A 263 3.75 8.11 5.64
C ALA A 263 5.21 8.64 5.55
N THR A 264 5.71 9.20 6.64
CA THR A 264 6.98 9.94 6.70
C THR A 264 8.14 9.16 7.33
N GLY A 265 7.91 7.90 7.76
CA GLY A 265 8.96 7.04 8.31
C GLY A 265 9.37 7.38 9.74
N ASP A 266 8.54 8.08 10.50
CA ASP A 266 8.91 8.56 11.84
C ASP A 266 9.37 7.41 12.77
N GLY A 267 8.66 6.27 12.79
CA GLY A 267 9.05 5.11 13.60
C GLY A 267 10.35 4.46 13.15
N ILE A 268 10.60 4.41 11.83
CA ILE A 268 11.85 3.89 11.27
C ILE A 268 13.02 4.77 11.71
N ILE A 269 12.84 6.10 11.66
CA ILE A 269 13.86 7.06 12.08
C ILE A 269 14.15 6.90 13.57
N MET A 270 13.12 6.92 14.42
CA MET A 270 13.28 6.77 15.88
C MET A 270 13.96 5.46 16.28
N ALA A 271 13.59 4.35 15.63
CA ALA A 271 14.20 3.04 15.91
C ALA A 271 15.67 3.01 15.48
N LYS A 272 15.99 3.56 14.29
CA LYS A 272 17.37 3.67 13.81
C LYS A 272 18.25 4.50 14.75
N GLU A 273 17.74 5.58 15.32
CA GLU A 273 18.46 6.45 16.26
C GLU A 273 18.94 5.71 17.51
N ILE A 274 18.23 4.66 17.92
CA ILE A 274 18.61 3.80 19.06
C ILE A 274 19.28 2.49 18.65
N GLY A 275 19.71 2.36 17.38
CA GLY A 275 20.49 1.24 16.88
C GLY A 275 19.69 0.09 16.27
N ALA A 276 18.40 0.25 16.00
CA ALA A 276 17.63 -0.79 15.32
C ALA A 276 18.15 -1.06 13.88
N LYS A 277 18.25 -2.34 13.54
CA LYS A 277 18.58 -2.81 12.21
C LYS A 277 17.47 -2.49 11.22
N LEU A 278 17.86 -1.99 10.04
CA LEU A 278 16.95 -1.80 8.91
C LEU A 278 17.21 -2.85 7.82
N ALA A 279 16.16 -3.34 7.19
CA ALA A 279 16.24 -4.29 6.09
C ALA A 279 15.48 -3.81 4.86
N ASN A 280 15.85 -4.35 3.69
CA ASN A 280 15.16 -4.15 2.40
C ASN A 280 15.03 -2.68 1.94
N MET A 281 15.81 -1.75 2.53
CA MET A 281 15.70 -0.31 2.25
C MET A 281 15.97 0.04 0.78
N ASN A 282 16.74 -0.80 0.07
CA ASN A 282 17.10 -0.65 -1.33
C ASN A 282 16.14 -1.37 -2.30
N HIS A 283 15.08 -2.02 -1.81
CA HIS A 283 14.11 -2.68 -2.69
C HIS A 283 13.29 -1.65 -3.46
N LEU A 284 13.41 -1.71 -4.77
CA LEU A 284 12.72 -0.81 -5.68
C LEU A 284 11.37 -1.42 -6.07
N ILE A 285 10.29 -0.85 -5.54
CA ILE A 285 8.94 -1.20 -5.93
C ILE A 285 8.23 0.04 -6.43
N SER A 286 7.98 0.04 -7.73
CA SER A 286 7.13 1.02 -8.41
C SER A 286 6.47 0.34 -9.59
N TYR A 287 5.21 0.58 -9.78
CA TYR A 287 4.46 0.05 -10.90
C TYR A 287 3.95 1.18 -11.80
N PRO A 288 3.69 0.92 -13.09
CA PRO A 288 3.11 1.90 -13.98
C PRO A 288 1.67 2.20 -13.56
N GLY A 289 1.42 3.39 -13.04
CA GLY A 289 0.10 3.69 -12.47
C GLY A 289 -0.29 5.15 -12.43
N THR A 290 0.60 6.07 -12.69
CA THR A 290 0.29 7.51 -12.70
C THR A 290 0.20 8.03 -14.14
N VAL A 291 -0.92 8.65 -14.50
CA VAL A 291 -1.09 9.35 -15.78
C VAL A 291 -0.73 10.82 -15.62
N PHE A 292 0.03 11.35 -16.56
CA PHE A 292 0.52 12.73 -16.55
C PHE A 292 -0.13 13.57 -17.66
N ASP A 293 -0.33 14.84 -17.38
CA ASP A 293 -0.63 15.83 -18.42
C ASP A 293 0.64 16.22 -19.19
N LEU A 294 0.49 17.02 -20.25
CA LEU A 294 1.60 17.51 -21.05
C LEU A 294 2.63 18.34 -20.28
N LYS A 295 2.26 18.87 -19.12
CA LYS A 295 3.16 19.64 -18.25
C LYS A 295 3.87 18.77 -17.22
N GLY A 296 3.64 17.45 -17.25
CA GLY A 296 4.22 16.52 -16.30
C GLY A 296 3.54 16.51 -14.91
N PHE A 297 2.34 17.07 -14.78
CA PHE A 297 1.58 16.98 -13.55
C PHE A 297 0.78 15.68 -13.50
N PRO A 298 0.80 14.97 -12.37
CA PRO A 298 -0.03 13.79 -12.20
C PRO A 298 -1.51 14.20 -12.16
N THR A 299 -2.29 13.69 -13.07
CA THR A 299 -3.70 14.09 -13.26
C THR A 299 -4.68 12.99 -12.94
N ALA A 300 -4.25 11.73 -13.01
CA ALA A 300 -5.04 10.58 -12.62
C ALA A 300 -4.16 9.59 -11.86
N ILE A 301 -4.72 8.99 -10.82
CA ILE A 301 -4.09 7.90 -10.08
C ILE A 301 -4.62 6.61 -10.67
N SER A 302 -3.65 5.74 -11.02
CA SER A 302 -3.91 4.37 -11.39
C SER A 302 -4.73 4.18 -12.65
N THR A 303 -4.05 4.33 -13.76
CA THR A 303 -4.22 3.27 -14.72
C THR A 303 -3.55 2.06 -14.11
N ARG A 304 -4.28 1.17 -13.53
CA ARG A 304 -3.79 -0.19 -13.48
C ARG A 304 -3.76 -0.66 -14.93
N LEU A 305 -2.64 -0.49 -15.60
CA LEU A 305 -2.35 -1.14 -16.89
C LEU A 305 -2.20 -2.66 -16.68
N GLN A 306 -2.79 -3.14 -15.63
CA GLN A 306 -2.95 -4.48 -15.13
C GLN A 306 -4.33 -4.99 -15.48
N PHE A 307 -4.67 -5.04 -16.77
CA PHE A 307 -6.01 -5.48 -17.12
C PHE A 307 -6.12 -6.98 -17.29
N PRO A 308 -7.28 -7.54 -16.88
CA PRO A 308 -7.66 -8.86 -17.31
C PRO A 308 -7.52 -9.01 -18.83
N PRO A 309 -7.20 -10.19 -19.35
CA PRO A 309 -7.00 -10.42 -20.79
C PRO A 309 -8.10 -9.88 -21.70
N LYS A 310 -9.34 -9.78 -21.22
CA LYS A 310 -10.49 -9.22 -21.94
C LYS A 310 -10.44 -7.71 -22.19
N HIS A 311 -9.59 -6.98 -21.46
CA HIS A 311 -9.46 -5.52 -21.54
C HIS A 311 -8.09 -5.06 -22.06
N TYR A 312 -7.23 -5.98 -22.53
CA TYR A 312 -5.93 -5.61 -23.07
C TYR A 312 -6.07 -4.61 -24.20
N THR A 313 -5.46 -3.45 -24.00
CA THR A 313 -5.39 -2.44 -25.03
C THR A 313 -4.59 -2.95 -26.22
N GLN A 314 -5.01 -2.57 -27.42
CA GLN A 314 -4.27 -2.87 -28.64
C GLN A 314 -3.17 -1.85 -28.91
N SER A 315 -2.81 -1.07 -27.88
CA SER A 315 -1.74 -0.07 -27.88
C SER A 315 -0.34 -0.70 -27.82
N VAL A 316 0.66 0.12 -28.05
CA VAL A 316 2.06 -0.20 -27.78
C VAL A 316 2.63 0.76 -26.76
N TRP A 317 3.59 0.26 -25.97
CA TRP A 317 4.29 1.07 -24.97
C TRP A 317 5.66 1.47 -25.50
N VAL A 318 5.94 2.77 -25.55
CA VAL A 318 7.22 3.31 -26.02
C VAL A 318 7.86 4.15 -24.92
N ASN A 319 9.17 3.95 -24.73
CA ASN A 319 9.96 4.71 -23.77
C ASN A 319 10.33 6.11 -24.31
N LYS A 320 11.06 6.91 -23.54
CA LYS A 320 11.52 8.24 -23.95
C LYS A 320 12.44 8.25 -25.18
N LYS A 321 13.04 7.10 -25.52
CA LYS A 321 13.81 6.92 -26.76
C LYS A 321 12.95 6.58 -27.97
N ALA A 322 11.63 6.56 -27.81
CA ALA A 322 10.64 6.15 -28.80
C ALA A 322 10.73 4.65 -29.20
N GLU A 323 11.21 3.79 -28.32
CA GLU A 323 11.38 2.34 -28.53
C GLU A 323 10.36 1.57 -27.70
N ARG A 324 9.77 0.50 -28.26
CA ARG A 324 9.07 -0.51 -27.47
C ARG A 324 10.07 -1.20 -26.55
N PHE A 325 9.64 -1.63 -25.38
CA PHE A 325 10.53 -2.21 -24.39
C PHE A 325 9.98 -3.47 -23.70
N VAL A 326 8.73 -3.85 -23.99
CA VAL A 326 8.06 -4.97 -23.33
C VAL A 326 6.97 -5.59 -24.20
N ASN A 327 6.59 -6.83 -23.89
CA ASN A 327 5.30 -7.40 -24.29
C ASN A 327 4.21 -6.79 -23.39
N GLU A 328 3.37 -5.95 -23.93
CA GLU A 328 2.32 -5.25 -23.20
C GLU A 328 1.27 -6.21 -22.59
N HIS A 329 1.25 -7.47 -23.03
CA HIS A 329 0.32 -8.52 -22.57
C HIS A 329 1.01 -9.64 -21.78
N THR A 330 2.24 -9.44 -21.36
CA THR A 330 2.90 -10.38 -20.45
C THR A 330 2.35 -10.26 -19.02
N THR A 331 2.80 -11.11 -18.12
CA THR A 331 2.39 -11.05 -16.72
C THR A 331 2.70 -9.70 -16.07
N PRO A 332 1.95 -9.29 -15.06
CA PRO A 332 2.20 -8.03 -14.35
C PRO A 332 3.65 -7.88 -13.88
N ASP A 333 4.23 -8.93 -13.29
CA ASP A 333 5.62 -8.92 -12.82
C ASP A 333 6.63 -8.65 -13.96
N ASN A 334 6.45 -9.28 -15.12
CA ASN A 334 7.31 -9.04 -16.27
C ASN A 334 7.19 -7.61 -16.80
N ARG A 335 5.99 -7.04 -16.81
CA ARG A 335 5.76 -5.64 -17.21
C ARG A 335 6.42 -4.67 -16.22
N GLU A 336 6.26 -4.91 -14.93
CA GLU A 336 6.88 -4.10 -13.87
C GLU A 336 8.40 -4.21 -13.92
N THR A 337 8.96 -5.40 -14.08
CA THR A 337 10.40 -5.61 -14.23
C THR A 337 10.97 -4.86 -15.45
N ALA A 338 10.26 -4.84 -16.58
CA ALA A 338 10.67 -4.09 -17.76
C ALA A 338 10.51 -2.57 -17.54
N PHE A 339 9.44 -2.14 -16.86
CA PHE A 339 9.18 -0.75 -16.52
C PHE A 339 10.24 -0.17 -15.58
N LEU A 340 10.67 -0.91 -14.57
CA LEU A 340 11.71 -0.46 -13.61
C LEU A 340 13.08 -0.20 -14.27
N LYS A 341 13.30 -0.65 -15.50
CA LYS A 341 14.49 -0.36 -16.30
C LYS A 341 14.38 0.92 -17.11
N GLN A 342 13.19 1.52 -17.20
CA GLN A 342 12.97 2.72 -18.01
C GLN A 342 13.47 3.97 -17.30
N GLU A 343 13.92 4.93 -18.10
CA GLU A 343 14.39 6.24 -17.64
C GLU A 343 13.27 6.98 -16.92
N GLU A 344 13.57 7.52 -15.74
CA GLU A 344 12.64 8.23 -14.86
C GLU A 344 11.36 7.46 -14.53
N LEU A 345 11.35 6.13 -14.70
CA LEU A 345 10.15 5.29 -14.53
C LEU A 345 8.96 5.86 -15.32
N PHE A 346 9.17 6.06 -16.63
CA PHE A 346 8.19 6.71 -17.48
C PHE A 346 8.15 6.10 -18.89
N PHE A 347 6.97 6.08 -19.51
CA PHE A 347 6.74 5.68 -20.90
C PHE A 347 5.46 6.30 -21.46
N TYR A 348 5.25 6.18 -22.76
CA TYR A 348 4.02 6.56 -23.45
C TYR A 348 3.25 5.32 -23.90
N VAL A 349 1.93 5.36 -23.74
CA VAL A 349 1.00 4.42 -24.36
C VAL A 349 0.56 5.03 -25.69
N VAL A 350 0.88 4.37 -26.81
CA VAL A 350 0.60 4.86 -28.18
C VAL A 350 -0.45 3.99 -28.86
N PHE A 351 -1.45 4.61 -29.48
CA PHE A 351 -2.55 3.95 -30.16
C PHE A 351 -3.10 4.81 -31.31
N ASP A 352 -4.01 4.24 -32.11
CA ASP A 352 -4.63 4.92 -33.25
C ASP A 352 -6.16 5.09 -33.09
N LYS A 353 -6.81 5.68 -34.10
CA LYS A 353 -8.26 5.89 -34.14
C LYS A 353 -9.06 4.61 -33.89
N ASN A 354 -8.66 3.48 -34.46
CA ASN A 354 -9.38 2.22 -34.29
C ASN A 354 -9.40 1.75 -32.82
N VAL A 355 -8.29 1.96 -32.09
CA VAL A 355 -8.21 1.66 -30.66
C VAL A 355 -9.01 2.71 -29.88
N SER A 356 -8.93 3.99 -30.26
CA SER A 356 -9.69 5.07 -29.63
C SER A 356 -11.20 4.85 -29.67
N GLU A 357 -11.73 4.32 -30.76
CA GLU A 357 -13.16 4.01 -30.89
C GLU A 357 -13.61 2.84 -29.99
N GLN A 358 -12.67 1.99 -29.57
CA GLN A 358 -12.93 0.86 -28.66
C GLN A 358 -12.66 1.23 -27.19
N LEU A 359 -12.48 2.49 -26.89
CA LEU A 359 -11.99 3.05 -25.63
C LEU A 359 -12.90 2.91 -24.39
N GLY A 360 -13.90 2.05 -24.40
CA GLY A 360 -14.38 1.45 -23.15
C GLY A 360 -13.31 0.67 -22.42
N THR A 361 -12.10 0.63 -22.99
CA THR A 361 -10.97 -0.21 -22.59
C THR A 361 -9.69 0.55 -22.19
N LEU A 362 -9.60 1.87 -22.31
CA LEU A 362 -8.56 2.66 -21.65
C LEU A 362 -9.06 3.02 -20.26
N ASP A 363 -8.94 2.09 -19.35
CA ASP A 363 -9.37 2.26 -17.97
C ASP A 363 -8.46 3.26 -17.24
N ILE A 364 -8.62 4.52 -17.54
CA ILE A 364 -8.30 5.54 -16.56
C ILE A 364 -9.44 5.43 -15.55
N ARG A 365 -9.12 4.85 -14.41
CA ARG A 365 -10.07 4.46 -13.39
C ARG A 365 -11.08 5.58 -13.12
N ASN A 366 -12.35 5.26 -13.28
CA ASN A 366 -13.50 6.16 -13.11
C ASN A 366 -13.73 7.20 -14.21
N TRP A 367 -13.08 7.12 -15.37
CA TRP A 367 -13.45 7.98 -16.50
C TRP A 367 -14.61 7.36 -17.28
N THR A 368 -15.61 8.20 -17.57
CA THR A 368 -16.67 7.86 -18.52
C THR A 368 -16.16 8.05 -19.96
N ARG A 369 -16.88 7.51 -20.93
CA ARG A 369 -16.56 7.73 -22.35
C ARG A 369 -16.57 9.23 -22.70
N GLU A 370 -17.53 10.00 -22.17
CA GLU A 370 -17.61 11.44 -22.37
C GLU A 370 -16.39 12.19 -21.82
N GLN A 371 -15.91 11.80 -20.64
CA GLN A 371 -14.67 12.37 -20.07
C GLN A 371 -13.46 12.04 -20.93
N MET A 372 -13.36 10.82 -21.48
CA MET A 372 -12.32 10.44 -22.41
C MET A 372 -12.36 11.27 -23.69
N ASP A 373 -13.54 11.47 -24.28
CA ASP A 373 -13.73 12.27 -25.49
C ASP A 373 -13.39 13.76 -25.23
N GLN A 374 -13.75 14.28 -24.05
CA GLN A 374 -13.36 15.63 -23.62
C GLN A 374 -11.84 15.78 -23.52
N GLU A 375 -11.15 14.80 -22.94
CA GLU A 375 -9.69 14.84 -22.82
C GLU A 375 -8.99 14.67 -24.17
N ILE A 376 -9.49 13.82 -25.06
CA ILE A 376 -8.99 13.71 -26.44
C ILE A 376 -9.13 15.06 -27.17
N ASN A 377 -10.26 15.75 -27.01
CA ASN A 377 -10.51 17.04 -27.62
C ASN A 377 -9.68 18.18 -26.99
N SER A 378 -9.46 18.13 -25.69
CA SER A 378 -8.63 19.13 -24.98
C SER A 378 -7.15 18.96 -25.28
N GLY A 379 -6.70 17.73 -25.55
CA GLY A 379 -5.29 17.39 -25.77
C GLY A 379 -4.40 17.67 -24.58
N ASN A 380 -4.95 17.61 -23.36
CA ASN A 380 -4.19 17.93 -22.15
C ASN A 380 -3.48 16.70 -21.57
N ILE A 381 -4.19 15.56 -21.50
CA ILE A 381 -3.67 14.27 -21.05
C ILE A 381 -3.44 13.35 -22.24
N ILE A 382 -4.48 13.17 -23.07
CA ILE A 382 -4.42 12.36 -24.30
C ILE A 382 -4.04 13.26 -25.45
N ILE A 383 -2.83 13.14 -25.92
CA ILE A 383 -2.29 13.91 -27.03
C ILE A 383 -2.70 13.26 -28.33
N SER A 384 -3.24 14.03 -29.27
CA SER A 384 -3.61 13.56 -30.60
C SER A 384 -2.84 14.29 -31.71
N ALA A 385 -2.60 13.58 -32.82
CA ALA A 385 -1.97 14.17 -34.01
C ALA A 385 -2.37 13.41 -35.28
N GLY A 386 -2.34 14.11 -36.43
CA GLY A 386 -2.64 13.54 -37.74
C GLY A 386 -1.58 12.58 -38.28
N SER A 387 -0.37 12.58 -37.69
CA SER A 387 0.72 11.65 -38.06
C SER A 387 1.57 11.28 -36.85
N LEU A 388 2.28 10.15 -36.92
CA LEU A 388 3.24 9.72 -35.88
C LEU A 388 4.38 10.71 -35.69
N LYS A 389 4.85 11.38 -36.76
CA LYS A 389 5.87 12.43 -36.68
C LYS A 389 5.39 13.63 -35.85
N GLN A 390 4.16 14.07 -36.10
CA GLN A 390 3.55 15.16 -35.33
C GLN A 390 3.28 14.74 -33.88
N LEU A 391 2.85 13.51 -33.66
CA LEU A 391 2.64 12.97 -32.32
C LEU A 391 3.95 12.98 -31.54
N ALA A 392 5.02 12.42 -32.09
CA ALA A 392 6.35 12.38 -31.45
C ALA A 392 6.87 13.79 -31.13
N ALA A 393 6.69 14.76 -32.04
CA ALA A 393 7.07 16.15 -31.80
C ALA A 393 6.31 16.76 -30.62
N LYS A 394 5.01 16.48 -30.48
CA LYS A 394 4.20 16.92 -29.31
C LYS A 394 4.64 16.25 -28.01
N LEU A 395 5.14 15.01 -28.07
CA LEU A 395 5.61 14.24 -26.91
C LEU A 395 7.06 14.59 -26.54
N GLY A 396 7.79 15.33 -27.39
CA GLY A 396 9.20 15.65 -27.16
C GLY A 396 10.14 14.46 -27.32
N ILE A 397 9.76 13.45 -28.14
CA ILE A 397 10.58 12.26 -28.42
C ILE A 397 11.01 12.20 -29.89
N SER A 398 11.92 11.27 -30.23
CA SER A 398 12.40 11.09 -31.60
C SER A 398 11.27 10.82 -32.59
N SER A 399 11.04 11.73 -33.54
CA SER A 399 10.01 11.56 -34.58
C SER A 399 10.33 10.38 -35.50
N GLN A 400 11.60 10.22 -35.90
CA GLN A 400 12.01 9.09 -36.71
C GLN A 400 11.93 7.79 -35.92
N GLY A 401 12.36 7.81 -34.63
CA GLY A 401 12.29 6.64 -33.74
C GLY A 401 10.87 6.11 -33.58
N LEU A 402 9.88 6.99 -33.33
CA LEU A 402 8.47 6.55 -33.19
C LEU A 402 7.93 5.97 -34.50
N VAL A 403 8.23 6.60 -35.64
CA VAL A 403 7.80 6.09 -36.96
C VAL A 403 8.41 4.72 -37.21
N ASP A 404 9.69 4.54 -36.97
CA ASP A 404 10.38 3.26 -37.20
C ASP A 404 9.87 2.16 -36.28
N THR A 405 9.66 2.47 -35.01
CA THR A 405 9.11 1.55 -34.01
C THR A 405 7.72 1.03 -34.43
N ILE A 406 6.81 1.95 -34.81
CA ILE A 406 5.45 1.57 -35.23
C ILE A 406 5.48 0.84 -36.58
N ARG A 407 6.33 1.27 -37.53
CA ARG A 407 6.51 0.57 -38.81
C ARG A 407 6.97 -0.86 -38.59
N GLU A 408 8.03 -1.08 -37.81
CA GLU A 408 8.54 -2.44 -37.53
C GLU A 408 7.48 -3.32 -36.84
N TYR A 409 6.76 -2.77 -35.89
CA TYR A 409 5.66 -3.47 -35.21
C TYR A 409 4.58 -3.89 -36.22
N ASN A 410 4.12 -2.99 -37.09
CA ASN A 410 3.11 -3.26 -38.11
C ASN A 410 3.59 -4.30 -39.14
N GLU A 411 4.79 -4.15 -39.67
CA GLU A 411 5.39 -5.09 -40.65
C GLU A 411 5.48 -6.53 -40.10
N ARG A 412 5.78 -6.67 -38.80
CA ARG A 412 5.80 -8.01 -38.18
C ARG A 412 4.41 -8.64 -38.12
N ILE A 413 3.37 -7.84 -37.97
CA ILE A 413 1.99 -8.32 -38.02
C ILE A 413 1.60 -8.71 -39.45
N GLU A 414 1.83 -7.82 -40.42
CA GLU A 414 1.48 -8.02 -41.83
C GLU A 414 2.19 -9.25 -42.44
N LYS A 415 3.46 -9.46 -42.05
CA LYS A 415 4.26 -10.60 -42.51
C LYS A 415 4.05 -11.88 -41.67
N GLY A 416 3.11 -11.90 -40.75
CA GLY A 416 2.86 -13.03 -39.84
C GLY A 416 4.06 -13.42 -38.94
N LYS A 417 5.02 -12.49 -38.77
CA LYS A 417 6.24 -12.74 -37.96
C LYS A 417 5.93 -12.70 -36.48
N ARG A 418 6.74 -13.42 -35.70
CA ARG A 418 6.71 -13.35 -34.22
C ARG A 418 6.98 -11.93 -33.77
N ASP A 419 6.24 -11.48 -32.76
CA ASP A 419 6.47 -10.18 -32.11
C ASP A 419 7.87 -10.14 -31.45
N GLN A 420 8.51 -8.99 -31.47
CA GLN A 420 9.85 -8.79 -30.93
C GLN A 420 9.96 -9.16 -29.43
N TYR A 421 8.90 -8.90 -28.67
CA TYR A 421 8.80 -9.18 -27.23
C TYR A 421 7.90 -10.38 -26.92
N GLY A 422 7.49 -11.16 -27.95
CA GLY A 422 6.69 -12.37 -27.77
C GLY A 422 5.19 -12.12 -27.53
N ARG A 423 4.67 -10.94 -27.87
CA ARG A 423 3.23 -10.65 -27.79
C ARG A 423 2.46 -11.49 -28.82
N THR A 424 1.51 -12.28 -28.36
CA THR A 424 0.70 -13.17 -29.20
C THR A 424 -0.74 -12.70 -29.34
N LYS A 425 -1.28 -12.04 -28.31
CA LYS A 425 -2.69 -11.61 -28.25
C LYS A 425 -2.84 -10.14 -28.60
N GLN A 426 -4.02 -9.77 -29.13
CA GLN A 426 -4.39 -8.38 -29.40
C GLN A 426 -3.36 -7.59 -30.23
N ARG A 427 -2.68 -8.27 -31.16
CA ARG A 427 -1.76 -7.64 -32.11
C ARG A 427 -2.60 -6.96 -33.20
N ARG A 428 -2.56 -5.66 -33.27
CA ARG A 428 -3.27 -4.87 -34.26
C ARG A 428 -2.36 -3.82 -34.88
N ILE A 429 -2.48 -3.65 -36.19
CA ILE A 429 -1.77 -2.60 -36.94
C ILE A 429 -2.22 -1.24 -36.44
N ILE A 430 -1.24 -0.36 -36.18
CA ILE A 430 -1.42 1.04 -35.77
C ILE A 430 -1.15 1.91 -37.01
N ASN A 431 -2.20 2.22 -37.79
CA ASN A 431 -2.05 2.95 -39.05
C ASN A 431 -3.18 3.92 -39.38
N LYS A 432 -4.18 4.06 -38.51
CA LYS A 432 -5.37 4.90 -38.75
C LYS A 432 -5.30 6.23 -37.99
N PRO A 433 -5.01 7.36 -38.67
CA PRO A 433 -5.03 8.66 -38.00
C PRO A 433 -6.46 9.06 -37.55
N PRO A 434 -6.60 9.91 -36.51
CA PRO A 434 -5.53 10.45 -35.71
C PRO A 434 -4.85 9.40 -34.82
N PHE A 435 -3.54 9.64 -34.53
CA PHE A 435 -2.77 8.86 -33.58
C PHE A 435 -2.81 9.54 -32.22
N PHE A 436 -2.77 8.75 -31.17
CA PHE A 436 -2.91 9.21 -29.79
C PHE A 436 -1.79 8.67 -28.91
N ALA A 437 -1.47 9.42 -27.86
CA ALA A 437 -0.61 8.95 -26.78
C ALA A 437 -0.98 9.61 -25.46
N PHE A 438 -0.67 8.94 -24.36
CA PHE A 438 -0.62 9.52 -23.02
C PHE A 438 0.60 9.03 -22.25
N GLY A 439 1.09 9.86 -21.32
CA GLY A 439 2.23 9.54 -20.49
C GLY A 439 1.85 8.75 -19.25
N VAL A 440 2.64 7.72 -18.92
CA VAL A 440 2.48 6.88 -17.74
C VAL A 440 3.78 6.83 -16.96
N GLY A 441 3.69 7.16 -15.69
CA GLY A 441 4.82 7.12 -14.77
C GLY A 441 4.65 6.16 -13.63
N GLY A 442 5.69 6.07 -12.81
CA GLY A 442 5.73 5.20 -11.65
C GLY A 442 4.82 5.66 -10.52
N SER A 443 4.21 4.70 -9.88
CA SER A 443 3.47 4.85 -8.64
C SER A 443 4.09 3.99 -7.54
N VAL A 444 4.16 4.51 -6.32
CA VAL A 444 4.56 3.80 -5.11
C VAL A 444 3.35 3.71 -4.18
N LEU A 445 2.93 2.49 -3.85
CA LEU A 445 1.79 2.22 -2.95
C LEU A 445 2.22 1.97 -1.52
N ASN A 446 3.38 1.35 -1.34
CA ASN A 446 3.94 0.97 -0.05
C ASN A 446 5.46 0.97 -0.10
N THR A 447 6.10 0.86 1.05
CA THR A 447 7.55 0.78 1.16
C THR A 447 7.98 -0.63 1.56
N HIS A 448 9.05 -1.13 0.94
CA HIS A 448 9.56 -2.47 1.17
C HIS A 448 10.65 -2.51 2.25
N GLY A 449 11.32 -1.40 2.50
CA GLY A 449 12.28 -1.25 3.57
C GLY A 449 11.64 -0.86 4.90
N GLY A 450 12.26 -1.28 6.01
CA GLY A 450 11.81 -0.95 7.34
C GLY A 450 12.64 -1.60 8.43
N ILE A 451 12.10 -1.65 9.65
CA ILE A 451 12.72 -2.16 10.86
C ILE A 451 12.79 -3.69 10.82
N SER A 452 13.92 -4.26 11.20
CA SER A 452 14.06 -5.71 11.37
C SER A 452 13.53 -6.15 12.74
N VAL A 453 12.83 -7.27 12.75
CA VAL A 453 12.31 -7.94 13.95
C VAL A 453 12.62 -9.43 13.90
N ASN A 454 12.59 -10.09 15.06
CA ASN A 454 12.59 -11.54 15.17
C ASN A 454 11.15 -12.12 14.98
N SER A 455 11.00 -13.44 15.07
CA SER A 455 9.72 -14.14 14.96
C SER A 455 8.71 -13.81 16.08
N SER A 456 9.17 -13.22 17.17
CA SER A 456 8.31 -12.68 18.25
C SER A 456 7.91 -11.23 18.03
N LEU A 457 8.30 -10.62 16.90
CA LEU A 457 8.08 -9.21 16.51
C LEU A 457 8.78 -8.22 17.44
N GLU A 458 9.85 -8.65 18.15
CA GLU A 458 10.75 -7.80 18.91
C GLU A 458 11.76 -7.16 17.96
N VAL A 459 11.98 -5.86 18.11
CA VAL A 459 12.97 -5.12 17.29
C VAL A 459 14.37 -5.59 17.62
N ILE A 460 15.19 -5.83 16.59
CA ILE A 460 16.59 -6.25 16.73
C ILE A 460 17.54 -5.16 16.25
N ASP A 461 18.72 -5.12 16.85
CA ASP A 461 19.83 -4.26 16.46
C ASP A 461 20.68 -4.87 15.32
N GLU A 462 21.76 -4.17 14.91
CA GLU A 462 22.64 -4.62 13.83
C GLU A 462 23.35 -5.94 14.14
N ASP A 463 23.54 -6.29 15.42
CA ASP A 463 24.14 -7.55 15.88
C ASP A 463 23.11 -8.68 16.01
N GLY A 464 21.82 -8.38 15.76
CA GLY A 464 20.70 -9.31 15.89
C GLY A 464 20.21 -9.48 17.33
N MET A 465 20.65 -8.64 18.26
CA MET A 465 20.19 -8.66 19.64
C MET A 465 18.88 -7.88 19.81
N VAL A 466 18.01 -8.35 20.68
CA VAL A 466 16.71 -7.71 20.95
C VAL A 466 16.92 -6.35 21.64
N ILE A 467 16.29 -5.31 21.11
CA ILE A 467 16.15 -4.01 21.78
C ILE A 467 14.99 -4.14 22.79
N SER A 468 15.34 -4.35 24.03
CA SER A 468 14.38 -4.65 25.10
C SER A 468 13.29 -3.56 25.22
N GLY A 469 12.03 -3.98 25.38
CA GLY A 469 10.88 -3.10 25.52
C GLY A 469 10.34 -2.52 24.21
N LEU A 470 10.95 -2.84 23.05
CA LEU A 470 10.56 -2.32 21.75
C LEU A 470 10.09 -3.42 20.79
N TYR A 471 8.92 -3.21 20.20
CA TYR A 471 8.25 -4.10 19.27
C TYR A 471 7.82 -3.35 18.03
N ALA A 472 7.58 -4.07 16.92
CA ALA A 472 7.07 -3.42 15.71
C ALA A 472 6.17 -4.36 14.89
N ALA A 473 5.16 -3.77 14.19
CA ALA A 473 4.27 -4.51 13.30
C ALA A 473 3.71 -3.60 12.18
N GLY A 474 3.35 -4.21 11.05
CA GLY A 474 2.81 -3.50 9.88
C GLY A 474 3.89 -2.95 8.97
N GLU A 475 3.56 -1.96 8.15
CA GLU A 475 4.46 -1.45 7.11
C GLU A 475 5.75 -0.77 7.65
N VAL A 476 5.82 -0.46 8.94
CA VAL A 476 7.05 0.01 9.58
C VAL A 476 8.19 -1.03 9.52
N LEU A 477 7.84 -2.31 9.39
CA LEU A 477 8.80 -3.39 9.12
C LEU A 477 9.31 -3.37 7.67
N GLY A 478 8.57 -2.75 6.76
CA GLY A 478 8.75 -2.88 5.33
C GLY A 478 8.08 -4.12 4.75
N ASN A 479 7.27 -3.93 3.72
CA ASN A 479 6.56 -5.04 3.07
C ASN A 479 7.50 -6.04 2.37
N GLY A 480 8.77 -5.68 2.14
CA GLY A 480 9.79 -6.57 1.59
C GLY A 480 10.05 -7.82 2.43
N HIS A 481 9.83 -7.76 3.74
CA HIS A 481 9.90 -8.94 4.60
C HIS A 481 8.87 -10.02 4.23
N LEU A 482 7.72 -9.63 3.68
CA LEU A 482 6.62 -10.54 3.34
C LEU A 482 6.43 -10.75 1.84
N MET A 483 6.77 -9.74 1.04
CA MET A 483 6.54 -9.74 -0.40
C MET A 483 7.84 -9.83 -1.22
N GLY A 484 9.01 -9.80 -0.59
CA GLY A 484 10.30 -9.83 -1.29
C GLY A 484 10.43 -8.69 -2.29
N GLU A 485 10.66 -9.02 -3.56
CA GLU A 485 10.77 -8.09 -4.69
C GLU A 485 9.53 -8.12 -5.62
N GLY A 486 8.40 -8.63 -5.16
CA GLY A 486 7.15 -8.68 -5.92
C GLY A 486 6.01 -7.95 -5.21
N VAL A 487 4.84 -7.96 -5.84
CA VAL A 487 3.59 -7.54 -5.20
C VAL A 487 2.72 -8.77 -5.00
N VAL A 488 2.52 -9.15 -3.75
CA VAL A 488 1.76 -10.35 -3.37
C VAL A 488 0.40 -9.91 -2.86
N SER A 489 -0.67 -10.36 -3.52
CA SER A 489 -2.03 -9.94 -3.19
C SER A 489 -2.38 -10.23 -1.72
N GLY A 490 -2.93 -9.22 -1.03
CA GLY A 490 -3.37 -9.34 0.36
C GLY A 490 -2.26 -9.39 1.42
N MET A 491 -0.98 -9.42 1.01
CA MET A 491 0.17 -9.58 1.93
C MET A 491 0.72 -8.26 2.51
N SER A 492 -0.03 -7.17 2.40
CA SER A 492 0.24 -5.92 3.12
C SER A 492 -0.75 -5.72 4.27
N VAL A 493 -2.05 -5.66 3.98
CA VAL A 493 -3.10 -5.41 4.98
C VAL A 493 -3.31 -6.61 5.90
N GLY A 494 -3.40 -7.83 5.35
CA GLY A 494 -3.62 -9.04 6.14
C GLY A 494 -2.55 -9.26 7.22
N PRO A 495 -1.26 -9.32 6.83
CA PRO A 495 -0.18 -9.46 7.81
C PRO A 495 -0.07 -8.29 8.79
N ALA A 496 -0.39 -7.05 8.40
CA ALA A 496 -0.41 -5.94 9.34
C ALA A 496 -1.43 -6.16 10.47
N ILE A 497 -2.64 -6.62 10.15
CA ILE A 497 -3.66 -6.99 11.13
C ILE A 497 -3.20 -8.18 11.98
N THR A 498 -2.67 -9.23 11.33
CA THR A 498 -2.16 -10.44 11.99
C THR A 498 -1.05 -10.12 12.99
N PHE A 499 -0.02 -9.41 12.53
CA PHE A 499 1.13 -9.06 13.35
C PHE A 499 0.76 -8.05 14.45
N GLY A 500 -0.20 -7.15 14.20
CA GLY A 500 -0.74 -6.26 15.22
C GLY A 500 -1.26 -7.05 16.42
N ARG A 501 -2.06 -8.09 16.18
CA ARG A 501 -2.57 -8.96 17.24
C ARG A 501 -1.47 -9.80 17.91
N LEU A 502 -0.56 -10.37 17.12
CA LEU A 502 0.52 -11.21 17.65
C LEU A 502 1.49 -10.41 18.51
N VAL A 503 1.93 -9.24 18.03
CA VAL A 503 2.87 -8.38 18.75
C VAL A 503 2.29 -7.86 20.07
N ALA A 504 0.99 -7.57 20.10
CA ALA A 504 0.31 -7.15 21.32
C ALA A 504 0.34 -8.23 22.41
N ARG A 505 0.16 -9.50 22.02
CA ARG A 505 0.25 -10.65 22.95
C ARG A 505 1.65 -10.76 23.54
N THR A 506 2.70 -10.66 22.70
CA THR A 506 4.08 -10.72 23.15
C THR A 506 4.42 -9.54 24.06
N ALA A 507 4.13 -8.32 23.62
CA ALA A 507 4.42 -7.11 24.37
C ALA A 507 3.70 -7.07 25.73
N TYR A 508 2.41 -7.44 25.77
CA TYR A 508 1.66 -7.47 27.02
C TYR A 508 2.19 -8.53 28.00
N ARG A 509 2.49 -9.76 27.54
CA ARG A 509 3.08 -10.79 28.40
C ARG A 509 4.39 -10.32 29.00
N ASN A 510 5.27 -9.73 28.19
CA ASN A 510 6.55 -9.20 28.66
C ASN A 510 6.36 -8.00 29.61
N ALA A 511 5.30 -7.17 29.43
CA ALA A 511 4.96 -6.12 30.38
C ALA A 511 4.54 -6.66 31.76
N GLN A 512 3.89 -7.82 31.81
CA GLN A 512 3.47 -8.45 33.07
C GLN A 512 4.64 -9.17 33.80
N CYS A 513 5.57 -9.81 33.07
CA CYS A 513 6.74 -10.45 33.67
C CYS A 513 7.65 -9.45 34.42
N GLN A 514 7.70 -8.19 33.97
CA GLN A 514 8.48 -7.14 34.64
C GLN A 514 7.92 -6.71 36.01
N CYS A 515 6.64 -6.97 36.29
CA CYS A 515 6.04 -6.67 37.59
C CYS A 515 6.45 -7.67 38.68
N SER A 516 6.91 -8.87 38.29
CA SER A 516 7.38 -9.90 39.25
C SER A 516 8.80 -9.65 39.77
N ASP A 517 9.63 -8.93 38.98
CA ASP A 517 11.04 -8.67 39.36
C ASP A 517 11.22 -7.42 40.25
N GLU A 518 10.22 -6.53 40.31
CA GLU A 518 10.26 -5.33 41.19
C GLU A 518 9.74 -5.61 42.61
N THR A 519 9.28 -6.83 42.89
CA THR A 519 8.69 -7.25 44.19
C THR A 519 9.57 -8.21 44.97
N VAL A 520 10.87 -8.37 44.62
CA VAL A 520 11.83 -9.19 45.36
C VAL A 520 12.91 -8.33 46.03
#